data_d232efff45f4419e6112c1c06b1252d4
#
_entry.id   d232efff45f4419e6112c1c06b1252d4
#
_cell.length_a   1.000
_cell.length_b   1.000
_cell.length_c   1.000
_cell.angle_alpha   90.00
_cell.angle_beta   90.00
_cell.angle_gamma   90.00
#
_symmetry.space_group_name_H-M   'P 1'
#
loop_
_entity.id
_entity.type
_entity.pdbx_description
1 polymer ?
#
loop_
_entity_poly.entity_id
_entity_poly.type
_entity_poly.pdbx_seq_one_letter_code
_entity_poly.pdbx_strand_id
1 'polypeptide(L)'
;MFRAAKTFLATFSLVALSISAYCQTPQFPIVKGFGGIYEIPEATERPDPKAEYKIIIDLVSAADDPKQINRMVDNIARMVNLHGIAGVPKENIKVKVAVHGGAIFSMLNNEEYQKRNGVKNPNLPVFEALKDAGVEFYVCGQSLIARDMETTDMWEGTEIALSMLTTLTTYVPQGYMLMRF
;
A
#
# COMPACT_ATOMS: atom_id res chain seq x y z
N MET A 1 -43.16 67.79 -33.00
CA MET A 1 -43.35 66.31 -32.92
C MET A 1 -42.00 65.70 -32.61
N PHE A 2 -41.70 65.47 -31.32
CA PHE A 2 -40.43 64.88 -30.89
C PHE A 2 -40.70 63.41 -30.45
N ARG A 3 -40.05 62.44 -31.17
CA ARG A 3 -40.08 61.03 -30.82
C ARG A 3 -38.92 60.73 -29.83
N ALA A 4 -39.24 60.33 -28.63
CA ALA A 4 -38.28 59.87 -27.66
C ALA A 4 -37.88 58.42 -27.97
N ALA A 5 -36.58 58.22 -28.20
CA ALA A 5 -35.98 56.89 -28.35
C ALA A 5 -35.77 56.31 -26.92
N LYS A 6 -36.38 55.14 -26.64
CA LYS A 6 -36.15 54.37 -25.39
C LYS A 6 -34.95 53.46 -25.61
N THR A 7 -33.83 53.76 -24.97
CA THR A 7 -32.66 52.89 -24.95
C THR A 7 -32.86 51.79 -23.92
N PHE A 8 -32.91 50.54 -24.37
CA PHE A 8 -33.01 49.37 -23.49
C PHE A 8 -31.57 48.93 -23.14
N LEU A 9 -31.20 49.12 -21.88
CA LEU A 9 -29.92 48.62 -21.33
C LEU A 9 -30.12 47.17 -20.90
N ALA A 10 -29.56 46.21 -21.67
CA ALA A 10 -29.52 44.79 -21.29
C ALA A 10 -28.32 44.58 -20.36
N THR A 11 -28.57 44.36 -19.09
CA THR A 11 -27.57 43.91 -18.10
C THR A 11 -27.28 42.44 -18.29
N PHE A 12 -26.10 42.12 -18.80
CA PHE A 12 -25.59 40.74 -18.93
C PHE A 12 -24.96 40.35 -17.58
N SER A 13 -25.67 39.56 -16.75
CA SER A 13 -25.12 39.01 -15.52
C SER A 13 -24.17 37.83 -15.84
N LEU A 14 -22.87 38.09 -15.69
CA LEU A 14 -21.84 37.07 -15.83
C LEU A 14 -21.86 36.23 -14.56
N VAL A 15 -22.45 35.03 -14.62
CA VAL A 15 -22.36 34.02 -13.54
C VAL A 15 -20.97 33.36 -13.64
N ALA A 16 -20.06 33.79 -12.79
CA ALA A 16 -18.77 33.13 -12.62
C ALA A 16 -18.96 31.76 -11.95
N LEU A 17 -18.93 30.67 -12.72
CA LEU A 17 -18.82 29.32 -12.16
C LEU A 17 -17.43 29.17 -11.55
N SER A 18 -17.33 29.24 -10.23
CA SER A 18 -16.13 28.92 -9.49
C SER A 18 -15.94 27.39 -9.56
N ILE A 19 -15.11 26.90 -10.47
CA ILE A 19 -14.64 25.52 -10.47
C ILE A 19 -13.64 25.42 -9.31
N SER A 20 -14.09 25.02 -8.13
CA SER A 20 -13.21 24.63 -7.04
C SER A 20 -12.51 23.33 -7.46
N ALA A 21 -11.27 23.44 -7.91
CA ALA A 21 -10.40 22.27 -8.06
C ALA A 21 -10.19 21.70 -6.66
N TYR A 22 -10.93 20.64 -6.31
CA TYR A 22 -10.68 19.88 -5.10
C TYR A 22 -9.33 19.17 -5.24
N CYS A 23 -8.26 19.80 -4.73
CA CYS A 23 -7.00 19.12 -4.50
C CYS A 23 -7.21 18.19 -3.29
N GLN A 24 -7.49 16.91 -3.54
CA GLN A 24 -7.64 15.94 -2.46
C GLN A 24 -6.27 15.68 -1.83
N THR A 25 -6.21 15.74 -0.50
CA THR A 25 -5.02 15.35 0.26
C THR A 25 -5.03 13.83 0.47
N PRO A 26 -3.90 13.13 0.27
CA PRO A 26 -3.84 11.70 0.52
C PRO A 26 -4.13 11.39 1.99
N GLN A 27 -4.89 10.31 2.23
CA GLN A 27 -5.29 9.85 3.56
C GLN A 27 -4.56 8.55 3.91
N PHE A 28 -4.33 8.34 5.22
CA PHE A 28 -3.60 7.22 5.80
C PHE A 28 -4.37 6.67 7.01
N PRO A 29 -5.55 6.08 6.83
CA PRO A 29 -6.43 5.73 7.94
C PRO A 29 -5.84 4.68 8.89
N ILE A 30 -5.15 3.67 8.38
CA ILE A 30 -4.57 2.57 9.17
C ILE A 30 -3.04 2.62 9.13
N VAL A 31 -2.42 2.47 7.94
CA VAL A 31 -0.95 2.50 7.78
C VAL A 31 -0.52 3.95 7.68
N LYS A 32 0.07 4.49 8.75
CA LYS A 32 0.41 5.91 8.85
C LYS A 32 1.61 6.28 8.00
N GLY A 33 1.46 7.33 7.18
CA GLY A 33 2.53 7.91 6.37
C GLY A 33 2.86 7.17 5.07
N PHE A 34 2.30 5.99 4.82
CA PHE A 34 2.56 5.17 3.64
C PHE A 34 1.26 4.71 2.99
N GLY A 35 1.33 4.39 1.69
CA GLY A 35 0.17 3.91 0.97
C GLY A 35 -0.98 4.91 0.93
N GLY A 36 -0.67 6.18 0.64
CA GLY A 36 -1.67 7.24 0.57
C GLY A 36 -2.79 6.94 -0.42
N ILE A 37 -4.04 7.17 0.01
CA ILE A 37 -5.26 6.93 -0.76
C ILE A 37 -6.16 8.17 -0.75
N TYR A 38 -7.16 8.16 -1.61
CA TYR A 38 -8.12 9.24 -1.73
C TYR A 38 -9.54 8.71 -1.55
N GLU A 39 -10.40 9.53 -0.94
CA GLU A 39 -11.83 9.22 -0.88
C GLU A 39 -12.45 9.33 -2.27
N ILE A 40 -13.31 8.39 -2.61
CA ILE A 40 -14.10 8.39 -3.85
C ILE A 40 -15.58 8.32 -3.45
N PRO A 41 -16.23 9.47 -3.22
CA PRO A 41 -17.62 9.51 -2.74
C PRO A 41 -18.61 8.81 -3.69
N GLU A 42 -18.32 8.80 -4.99
CA GLU A 42 -19.16 8.19 -6.04
C GLU A 42 -18.97 6.67 -6.15
N ALA A 43 -18.03 6.08 -5.40
CA ALA A 43 -17.81 4.63 -5.45
C ALA A 43 -19.04 3.88 -4.92
N THR A 44 -19.66 3.09 -5.79
CA THR A 44 -20.83 2.24 -5.48
C THR A 44 -20.44 0.85 -4.99
N GLU A 45 -19.21 0.41 -5.29
CA GLU A 45 -18.60 -0.80 -4.74
C GLU A 45 -17.65 -0.39 -3.62
N ARG A 46 -17.85 -0.96 -2.42
CA ARG A 46 -17.02 -0.70 -1.24
C ARG A 46 -16.85 -1.97 -0.42
N PRO A 47 -15.70 -2.16 0.26
CA PRO A 47 -15.57 -3.23 1.24
C PRO A 47 -16.68 -3.17 2.31
N ASP A 48 -17.22 -4.34 2.68
CA ASP A 48 -18.15 -4.45 3.81
C ASP A 48 -17.39 -4.25 5.13
N PRO A 49 -17.70 -3.23 5.95
CA PRO A 49 -16.99 -2.96 7.20
C PRO A 49 -17.17 -4.06 8.26
N LYS A 50 -18.15 -4.96 8.09
CA LYS A 50 -18.41 -6.07 9.02
C LYS A 50 -17.72 -7.37 8.62
N ALA A 51 -17.21 -7.46 7.40
CA ALA A 51 -16.54 -8.64 6.90
C ALA A 51 -15.11 -8.76 7.45
N GLU A 52 -14.59 -10.00 7.53
CA GLU A 52 -13.18 -10.29 7.76
C GLU A 52 -12.50 -10.50 6.40
N TYR A 53 -11.38 -9.83 6.19
CA TYR A 53 -10.57 -9.92 4.97
C TYR A 53 -9.27 -10.66 5.26
N LYS A 54 -9.18 -11.90 4.79
CA LYS A 54 -7.98 -12.74 4.87
C LYS A 54 -7.24 -12.69 3.55
N ILE A 55 -6.06 -12.09 3.54
CA ILE A 55 -5.29 -11.85 2.32
C ILE A 55 -3.87 -12.38 2.52
N ILE A 56 -3.40 -13.22 1.59
CA ILE A 56 -2.01 -13.60 1.50
C ILE A 56 -1.41 -13.04 0.21
N ILE A 57 -0.29 -12.34 0.37
CA ILE A 57 0.39 -11.66 -0.73
C ILE A 57 1.64 -12.44 -1.12
N ASP A 58 1.72 -12.81 -2.40
CA ASP A 58 2.92 -13.34 -3.04
C ASP A 58 3.76 -12.14 -3.52
N LEU A 59 4.73 -11.72 -2.68
CA LEU A 59 5.60 -10.58 -2.97
C LEU A 59 6.92 -11.07 -3.57
N VAL A 60 7.11 -10.82 -4.87
CA VAL A 60 8.23 -11.36 -5.65
C VAL A 60 9.14 -10.30 -6.26
N SER A 61 8.61 -9.09 -6.54
CA SER A 61 9.32 -8.08 -7.31
C SER A 61 10.30 -7.27 -6.46
N ALA A 62 11.52 -7.09 -6.96
CA ALA A 62 12.48 -6.15 -6.39
C ALA A 62 12.00 -4.70 -6.55
N ALA A 63 12.60 -3.76 -5.79
CA ALA A 63 12.46 -2.34 -6.08
C ALA A 63 13.17 -1.99 -7.39
N ASP A 64 12.57 -1.11 -8.19
CA ASP A 64 13.17 -0.62 -9.45
C ASP A 64 14.41 0.25 -9.18
N ASP A 65 14.38 1.02 -8.09
CA ASP A 65 15.50 1.85 -7.61
C ASP A 65 15.74 1.54 -6.13
N PRO A 66 16.95 1.11 -5.73
CA PRO A 66 17.26 0.81 -4.33
C PRO A 66 17.23 2.03 -3.39
N LYS A 67 17.17 3.24 -3.93
CA LYS A 67 17.02 4.48 -3.14
C LYS A 67 15.54 4.82 -2.86
N GLN A 68 14.62 4.08 -3.43
CA GLN A 68 13.18 4.29 -3.32
C GLN A 68 12.53 3.13 -2.56
N ILE A 69 11.38 3.41 -1.95
CA ILE A 69 10.53 2.35 -1.39
C ILE A 69 10.09 1.43 -2.53
N ASN A 70 10.14 0.13 -2.30
CA ASN A 70 9.57 -0.84 -3.21
C ASN A 70 8.08 -0.55 -3.41
N ARG A 71 7.70 -0.22 -4.63
CA ARG A 71 6.34 0.17 -4.98
C ARG A 71 5.30 -0.90 -4.61
N MET A 72 5.69 -2.18 -4.66
CA MET A 72 4.77 -3.27 -4.29
C MET A 72 4.53 -3.28 -2.79
N VAL A 73 5.52 -2.94 -1.96
CA VAL A 73 5.36 -2.78 -0.51
C VAL A 73 4.45 -1.60 -0.18
N ASP A 74 4.61 -0.46 -0.86
CA ASP A 74 3.70 0.68 -0.69
C ASP A 74 2.26 0.34 -1.13
N ASN A 75 2.08 -0.50 -2.16
CA ASN A 75 0.76 -0.98 -2.57
C ASN A 75 0.08 -1.86 -1.50
N ILE A 76 0.85 -2.60 -0.68
CA ILE A 76 0.28 -3.32 0.47
C ILE A 76 -0.32 -2.31 1.46
N ALA A 77 0.41 -1.24 1.76
CA ALA A 77 -0.09 -0.17 2.63
C ALA A 77 -1.34 0.51 2.05
N ARG A 78 -1.36 0.77 0.74
CA ARG A 78 -2.54 1.30 0.04
C ARG A 78 -3.75 0.39 0.18
N MET A 79 -3.58 -0.92 -0.04
CA MET A 79 -4.65 -1.90 0.11
C MET A 79 -5.25 -1.88 1.51
N VAL A 80 -4.41 -1.89 2.56
CA VAL A 80 -4.87 -1.82 3.95
C VAL A 80 -5.62 -0.50 4.22
N ASN A 81 -5.09 0.61 3.73
CA ASN A 81 -5.73 1.91 3.89
C ASN A 81 -7.06 2.04 3.13
N LEU A 82 -7.19 1.41 1.95
CA LEU A 82 -8.46 1.37 1.20
C LEU A 82 -9.57 0.63 1.95
N HIS A 83 -9.23 -0.45 2.65
CA HIS A 83 -10.19 -1.11 3.54
C HIS A 83 -10.54 -0.20 4.74
N GLY A 84 -9.53 0.47 5.31
CA GLY A 84 -9.74 1.37 6.44
C GLY A 84 -10.62 2.58 6.12
N ILE A 85 -10.48 3.21 4.94
CA ILE A 85 -11.33 4.34 4.55
C ILE A 85 -12.79 3.90 4.30
N ALA A 86 -13.00 2.64 3.94
CA ALA A 86 -14.33 2.04 3.82
C ALA A 86 -14.95 1.67 5.18
N GLY A 87 -14.23 1.89 6.29
CA GLY A 87 -14.72 1.63 7.65
C GLY A 87 -14.41 0.23 8.18
N VAL A 88 -13.62 -0.58 7.47
CA VAL A 88 -13.19 -1.90 7.99
C VAL A 88 -12.23 -1.70 9.16
N PRO A 89 -12.51 -2.25 10.36
CA PRO A 89 -11.59 -2.22 11.49
C PRO A 89 -10.29 -2.95 11.16
N LYS A 90 -9.15 -2.45 11.63
CA LYS A 90 -7.84 -3.06 11.30
C LYS A 90 -7.73 -4.53 11.74
N GLU A 91 -8.38 -4.89 12.84
CA GLU A 91 -8.45 -6.25 13.36
C GLU A 91 -9.21 -7.24 12.45
N ASN A 92 -10.03 -6.74 11.54
CA ASN A 92 -10.72 -7.53 10.53
C ASN A 92 -9.92 -7.68 9.22
N ILE A 93 -8.74 -7.05 9.13
CA ILE A 93 -7.87 -7.10 7.95
C ILE A 93 -6.66 -7.98 8.29
N LYS A 94 -6.71 -9.25 7.94
CA LYS A 94 -5.66 -10.24 8.20
C LYS A 94 -4.77 -10.37 6.97
N VAL A 95 -3.62 -9.73 6.99
CA VAL A 95 -2.69 -9.72 5.87
C VAL A 95 -1.42 -10.48 6.22
N LYS A 96 -1.07 -11.44 5.37
CA LYS A 96 0.19 -12.18 5.40
C LYS A 96 0.95 -11.94 4.12
N VAL A 97 2.26 -11.78 4.18
CA VAL A 97 3.11 -11.49 3.02
C VAL A 97 4.19 -12.56 2.91
N ALA A 98 4.12 -13.38 1.88
CA ALA A 98 5.16 -14.34 1.53
C ALA A 98 6.20 -13.65 0.64
N VAL A 99 7.39 -13.37 1.17
CA VAL A 99 8.44 -12.61 0.49
C VAL A 99 9.49 -13.56 -0.09
N HIS A 100 9.69 -13.46 -1.41
CA HIS A 100 10.70 -14.27 -2.09
C HIS A 100 11.22 -13.56 -3.35
N GLY A 101 11.99 -14.28 -4.18
CA GLY A 101 12.52 -13.72 -5.43
C GLY A 101 13.34 -12.45 -5.18
N GLY A 102 13.12 -11.42 -6.00
CA GLY A 102 13.79 -10.12 -5.87
C GLY A 102 13.32 -9.29 -4.69
N ALA A 103 12.10 -9.50 -4.20
CA ALA A 103 11.55 -8.75 -3.08
C ALA A 103 12.32 -8.95 -1.77
N ILE A 104 13.03 -10.08 -1.65
CA ILE A 104 13.84 -10.40 -0.45
C ILE A 104 14.87 -9.31 -0.13
N PHE A 105 15.40 -8.63 -1.16
CA PHE A 105 16.36 -7.55 -0.96
C PHE A 105 15.74 -6.31 -0.28
N SER A 106 14.43 -6.11 -0.42
CA SER A 106 13.72 -5.05 0.33
C SER A 106 13.64 -5.35 1.82
N MET A 107 13.75 -6.61 2.23
CA MET A 107 13.67 -7.07 3.63
C MET A 107 14.99 -7.04 4.38
N LEU A 108 16.11 -6.70 3.72
CA LEU A 108 17.41 -6.59 4.38
C LEU A 108 17.40 -5.57 5.52
N ASN A 109 18.11 -5.85 6.60
CA ASN A 109 18.41 -4.86 7.62
C ASN A 109 19.24 -3.69 7.04
N ASN A 110 19.39 -2.61 7.79
CA ASN A 110 20.09 -1.41 7.29
C ASN A 110 21.55 -1.68 6.94
N GLU A 111 22.24 -2.53 7.68
CA GLU A 111 23.65 -2.83 7.48
C GLU A 111 23.86 -3.56 6.16
N GLU A 112 23.16 -4.65 5.94
CA GLU A 112 23.27 -5.45 4.72
C GLU A 112 22.74 -4.72 3.49
N TYR A 113 21.66 -3.94 3.64
CA TYR A 113 21.16 -3.10 2.56
C TYR A 113 22.18 -2.03 2.14
N GLN A 114 22.83 -1.39 3.12
CA GLN A 114 23.84 -0.36 2.84
C GLN A 114 25.10 -0.96 2.22
N LYS A 115 25.56 -2.12 2.66
CA LYS A 115 26.66 -2.85 2.01
C LYS A 115 26.39 -3.12 0.53
N ARG A 116 25.14 -3.50 0.23
CA ARG A 116 24.72 -3.86 -1.13
C ARG A 116 24.48 -2.65 -2.04
N ASN A 117 23.81 -1.60 -1.52
CA ASN A 117 23.24 -0.53 -2.32
C ASN A 117 23.86 0.86 -2.05
N GLY A 118 24.74 0.98 -1.07
CA GLY A 118 25.38 2.26 -0.69
C GLY A 118 24.46 3.23 0.07
N VAL A 119 23.22 2.84 0.38
CA VAL A 119 22.23 3.64 1.12
C VAL A 119 21.54 2.79 2.17
N LYS A 120 21.00 3.40 3.20
CA LYS A 120 20.13 2.72 4.18
C LYS A 120 18.87 2.22 3.50
N ASN A 121 18.29 1.15 4.03
CA ASN A 121 17.09 0.54 3.46
C ASN A 121 15.86 1.47 3.59
N PRO A 122 15.34 2.03 2.48
CA PRO A 122 14.19 2.93 2.51
C PRO A 122 12.87 2.21 2.82
N ASN A 123 12.86 0.85 2.79
CA ASN A 123 11.64 0.06 3.01
C ASN A 123 11.35 -0.17 4.49
N LEU A 124 12.33 -0.07 5.40
CA LEU A 124 12.12 -0.40 6.80
C LEU A 124 11.01 0.43 7.46
N PRO A 125 10.91 1.75 7.25
CA PRO A 125 9.82 2.52 7.85
C PRO A 125 8.43 2.09 7.41
N VAL A 126 8.24 1.66 6.15
CA VAL A 126 6.94 1.16 5.68
C VAL A 126 6.66 -0.24 6.22
N PHE A 127 7.67 -1.09 6.40
CA PHE A 127 7.49 -2.40 7.04
C PHE A 127 7.07 -2.26 8.51
N GLU A 128 7.69 -1.34 9.26
CA GLU A 128 7.28 -1.04 10.64
C GLU A 128 5.82 -0.57 10.70
N ALA A 129 5.43 0.38 9.84
CA ALA A 129 4.07 0.87 9.81
C ALA A 129 3.04 -0.23 9.42
N LEU A 130 3.42 -1.15 8.52
CA LEU A 130 2.61 -2.30 8.16
C LEU A 130 2.50 -3.31 9.30
N LYS A 131 3.60 -3.58 10.01
CA LYS A 131 3.61 -4.46 11.20
C LYS A 131 2.72 -3.90 12.30
N ASP A 132 2.79 -2.59 12.57
CA ASP A 132 1.91 -1.90 13.52
C ASP A 132 0.43 -1.98 13.11
N ALA A 133 0.17 -2.07 11.81
CA ALA A 133 -1.16 -2.29 11.25
C ALA A 133 -1.62 -3.76 11.34
N GLY A 134 -0.76 -4.69 11.79
CA GLY A 134 -1.07 -6.10 11.94
C GLY A 134 -0.72 -6.98 10.73
N VAL A 135 0.11 -6.48 9.81
CA VAL A 135 0.62 -7.27 8.67
C VAL A 135 1.78 -8.15 9.14
N GLU A 136 1.75 -9.42 8.76
CA GLU A 136 2.77 -10.41 9.07
C GLU A 136 3.64 -10.71 7.83
N PHE A 137 4.96 -10.75 8.01
CA PHE A 137 5.92 -10.97 6.93
C PHE A 137 6.66 -12.29 7.12
N TYR A 138 6.70 -13.11 6.05
CA TYR A 138 7.33 -14.42 5.99
C TYR A 138 8.36 -14.43 4.86
N VAL A 139 9.64 -14.41 5.21
CA VAL A 139 10.73 -14.52 4.22
C VAL A 139 10.99 -15.99 3.88
N CYS A 140 11.06 -16.30 2.61
CA CYS A 140 11.31 -17.65 2.10
C CYS A 140 12.75 -18.11 2.39
N GLY A 141 12.94 -19.08 3.29
CA GLY A 141 14.24 -19.62 3.65
C GLY A 141 14.98 -20.26 2.46
N GLN A 142 14.25 -20.90 1.53
CA GLN A 142 14.87 -21.42 0.30
C GLN A 142 15.45 -20.30 -0.58
N SER A 143 14.84 -19.13 -0.56
CA SER A 143 15.35 -17.96 -1.28
C SER A 143 16.58 -17.33 -0.61
N LEU A 144 16.71 -17.42 0.72
CA LEU A 144 17.92 -17.02 1.45
C LEU A 144 19.09 -17.92 1.06
N ILE A 145 18.92 -19.24 1.21
CA ILE A 145 19.95 -20.23 0.87
C ILE A 145 20.42 -20.08 -0.58
N ALA A 146 19.49 -19.93 -1.53
CA ALA A 146 19.83 -19.78 -2.95
C ALA A 146 20.62 -18.49 -3.27
N ARG A 147 20.76 -17.56 -2.30
CA ARG A 147 21.47 -16.28 -2.45
C ARG A 147 22.62 -16.10 -1.47
N ASP A 148 23.00 -17.16 -0.76
CA ASP A 148 24.03 -17.14 0.28
C ASP A 148 23.78 -16.04 1.32
N MET A 149 22.49 -15.92 1.77
CA MET A 149 22.03 -14.94 2.74
C MET A 149 21.67 -15.63 4.06
N GLU A 150 22.04 -14.99 5.16
CA GLU A 150 21.71 -15.48 6.49
C GLU A 150 20.36 -14.89 6.99
N THR A 151 19.74 -15.55 7.94
CA THR A 151 18.50 -15.04 8.56
C THR A 151 18.73 -13.73 9.32
N THR A 152 19.92 -13.53 9.86
CA THR A 152 20.37 -12.32 10.56
C THR A 152 20.56 -11.10 9.64
N ASP A 153 20.62 -11.32 8.32
CA ASP A 153 20.68 -10.23 7.35
C ASP A 153 19.34 -9.52 7.18
N MET A 154 18.24 -10.17 7.63
CA MET A 154 16.89 -9.69 7.45
C MET A 154 16.50 -8.67 8.53
N TRP A 155 15.50 -7.85 8.21
CA TRP A 155 14.82 -7.00 9.17
C TRP A 155 14.19 -7.86 10.28
N GLU A 156 14.39 -7.45 11.55
CA GLU A 156 13.96 -8.20 12.75
C GLU A 156 12.44 -8.39 12.88
N GLY A 157 11.66 -7.60 12.13
CA GLY A 157 10.19 -7.68 12.12
C GLY A 157 9.63 -8.81 11.27
N THR A 158 10.47 -9.63 10.61
CA THR A 158 10.04 -10.74 9.75
C THR A 158 10.21 -12.09 10.42
N GLU A 159 9.39 -13.06 9.99
CA GLU A 159 9.55 -14.47 10.30
C GLU A 159 10.19 -15.21 9.11
N ILE A 160 10.91 -16.30 9.40
CA ILE A 160 11.52 -17.14 8.35
C ILE A 160 10.59 -18.32 8.08
N ALA A 161 10.05 -18.38 6.89
CA ALA A 161 9.26 -19.51 6.41
C ALA A 161 10.15 -20.57 5.77
N LEU A 162 9.76 -21.84 5.86
CA LEU A 162 10.44 -22.92 5.13
C LEU A 162 10.55 -22.61 3.62
N SER A 163 9.44 -22.15 3.02
CA SER A 163 9.37 -21.71 1.62
C SER A 163 8.10 -20.89 1.40
N MET A 164 8.13 -19.93 0.45
CA MET A 164 6.90 -19.27 0.00
C MET A 164 5.85 -20.27 -0.49
N LEU A 165 6.28 -21.39 -1.11
CA LEU A 165 5.37 -22.44 -1.59
C LEU A 165 4.57 -23.05 -0.42
N THR A 166 5.25 -23.39 0.69
CA THR A 166 4.58 -23.94 1.86
C THR A 166 3.73 -22.88 2.58
N THR A 167 4.16 -21.62 2.59
CA THR A 167 3.36 -20.53 3.14
C THR A 167 2.03 -20.39 2.40
N LEU A 168 2.07 -20.33 1.07
CA LEU A 168 0.85 -20.22 0.25
C LEU A 168 -0.06 -21.43 0.43
N THR A 169 0.49 -22.65 0.35
CA THR A 169 -0.30 -23.89 0.50
C THR A 169 -0.84 -24.10 1.92
N THR A 170 -0.27 -23.44 2.92
CA THR A 170 -0.78 -23.43 4.29
C THR A 170 -1.97 -22.48 4.45
N TYR A 171 -1.89 -21.24 3.94
CA TYR A 171 -2.88 -20.22 4.25
C TYR A 171 -4.03 -20.14 3.23
N VAL A 172 -3.80 -20.41 1.94
CA VAL A 172 -4.87 -20.39 0.94
C VAL A 172 -6.03 -21.34 1.30
N PRO A 173 -5.79 -22.61 1.73
CA PRO A 173 -6.87 -23.49 2.18
C PRO A 173 -7.59 -23.03 3.45
N GLN A 174 -6.98 -22.11 4.23
CA GLN A 174 -7.60 -21.50 5.42
C GLN A 174 -8.47 -20.28 5.08
N GLY A 175 -8.74 -20.06 3.79
CA GLY A 175 -9.59 -18.98 3.31
C GLY A 175 -8.87 -17.66 3.04
N TYR A 176 -7.53 -17.65 3.01
CA TYR A 176 -6.78 -16.48 2.57
C TYR A 176 -6.85 -16.35 1.04
N MET A 177 -7.31 -15.18 0.57
CA MET A 177 -7.30 -14.86 -0.84
C MET A 177 -5.85 -14.53 -1.28
N LEU A 178 -5.37 -15.20 -2.33
CA LEU A 178 -4.04 -14.95 -2.88
C LEU A 178 -4.05 -13.71 -3.77
N MET A 179 -3.18 -12.75 -3.44
CA MET A 179 -2.81 -11.63 -4.32
C MET A 179 -1.33 -11.72 -4.67
N ARG A 180 -0.95 -11.28 -5.85
CA ARG A 180 0.44 -11.25 -6.29
C ARG A 180 0.86 -9.82 -6.65
N PHE A 181 2.02 -9.41 -6.12
CA PHE A 181 2.63 -8.09 -6.34
C PHE A 181 4.07 -8.22 -6.87
#